data_f8932c8314db7921e6e2e1e2eb48ce7d
#
_entry.id   f8932c8314db7921e6e2e1e2eb48ce7d
#
_cell.length_a   1.000
_cell.length_b   1.000
_cell.length_c   1.000
_cell.angle_alpha   90.00
_cell.angle_beta   90.00
_cell.angle_gamma   90.00
#
_symmetry.space_group_name_H-M   'P 1'
#
loop_
_entity.id
_entity.type
_entity.pdbx_description
1 polymer ?
#
loop_
_entity_poly.entity_id
_entity_poly.type
_entity_poly.pdbx_seq_one_letter_code
_entity_poly.pdbx_strand_id
1 'polypeptide(L)'
;MNEKLDIDNLPTLTEMLYHWEQVKPDEVFLRQPTGDQWTTYTWAESMDQIRRMANYLIELNLPLLSKIAIVSKNCAHWILADQAITMAGHVSVPLYPNLTANQLNEILIHSESKVLFTGKLEDWDTMKDGVPKDMHGIALPLSTETAYEKWDEIMERTPPLKENPIPKSEDMVAILYTSGTTGTPKGVMLHHNNYKLAVRAVQKVLSVIDKPHRFFSYLPLCHVAERGVVETCGIYSGGSISFVESLDTFVQNLQDTQPTIFFGVPRIWTKFQHGVLAKISQKKLDFLLRVPLLSGLIKNKIKKGLGLSQAEILVTAAAPCPRSLHEWYQKMDLSLLELYGMTENHGICTIMPLDAMQMGSVGTAYPDMDIRIDADTGEILMKADWVMSGYFKEPELSAQVLADDYLHTGDMGELDAKGYLTITGRIKDTFKTAKGKFVVPGPIEWGFALNTDVEQICVLGRSLPQPIALIVLSEIGLSKSQEDVLHGLKETISQVVQNLVDYEKIKKAIIVKEPWSIENGILTPTMKIKRNVLEHRYTEKLEEWYSHPETIIWEQMSTA
;
A
#
# COMPACT_ATOMS: atom_id res chain seq x y z
N MET A 1 -27.23 23.41 0.36
CA MET A 1 -26.18 24.25 1.01
C MET A 1 -25.37 23.25 1.83
N ASN A 2 -24.16 22.84 1.39
CA ASN A 2 -23.34 21.94 2.20
C ASN A 2 -22.94 22.74 3.43
N GLU A 3 -23.48 22.41 4.60
CA GLU A 3 -22.85 22.85 5.84
C GLU A 3 -21.40 22.36 5.81
N LYS A 4 -20.46 23.28 5.88
CA LYS A 4 -19.04 22.93 5.96
C LYS A 4 -18.85 22.09 7.20
N LEU A 5 -18.30 20.89 7.03
CA LEU A 5 -17.93 20.05 8.16
C LEU A 5 -17.01 20.83 9.11
N ASP A 6 -17.29 20.73 10.40
CA ASP A 6 -16.37 21.26 11.42
C ASP A 6 -15.10 20.41 11.44
N ILE A 7 -14.02 20.96 10.89
CA ILE A 7 -12.73 20.24 10.75
C ILE A 7 -12.15 19.88 12.12
N ASP A 8 -12.41 20.67 13.15
CA ASP A 8 -11.88 20.40 14.49
C ASP A 8 -12.68 19.32 15.24
N ASN A 9 -13.91 19.06 14.78
CA ASN A 9 -14.78 18.02 15.35
C ASN A 9 -15.44 17.17 14.25
N LEU A 10 -14.63 16.46 13.46
CA LEU A 10 -15.14 15.60 12.40
C LEU A 10 -16.02 14.46 12.96
N PRO A 11 -17.13 14.13 12.29
CA PRO A 11 -17.93 12.95 12.59
C PRO A 11 -17.12 11.65 12.38
N THR A 12 -17.58 10.54 12.93
CA THR A 12 -17.07 9.21 12.59
C THR A 12 -17.42 8.83 11.15
N LEU A 13 -16.75 7.81 10.58
CA LEU A 13 -17.11 7.29 9.26
C LEU A 13 -18.57 6.86 9.17
N THR A 14 -19.09 6.22 10.23
CA THR A 14 -20.49 5.77 10.30
C THR A 14 -21.45 6.96 10.27
N GLU A 15 -21.18 8.05 10.99
CA GLU A 15 -21.99 9.27 10.93
C GLU A 15 -21.93 9.93 9.54
N MET A 16 -20.77 9.88 8.86
CA MET A 16 -20.66 10.38 7.48
C MET A 16 -21.51 9.56 6.50
N LEU A 17 -21.61 8.25 6.68
CA LEU A 17 -22.51 7.40 5.88
C LEU A 17 -23.98 7.82 6.05
N TYR A 18 -24.44 8.02 7.31
CA TYR A 18 -25.80 8.52 7.56
C TYR A 18 -26.03 9.90 6.95
N HIS A 19 -25.01 10.77 7.00
CA HIS A 19 -25.10 12.10 6.39
C HIS A 19 -25.33 12.00 4.86
N TRP A 20 -24.53 11.19 4.15
CA TRP A 20 -24.67 11.07 2.70
C TRP A 20 -25.94 10.33 2.26
N GLU A 21 -26.39 9.35 3.02
CA GLU A 21 -27.69 8.69 2.81
C GLU A 21 -28.85 9.72 2.78
N GLN A 22 -28.76 10.75 3.60
CA GLN A 22 -29.79 11.80 3.69
C GLN A 22 -29.62 12.91 2.67
N VAL A 23 -28.38 13.37 2.44
CA VAL A 23 -28.08 14.58 1.66
C VAL A 23 -28.07 14.31 0.15
N LYS A 24 -27.61 13.11 -0.25
CA LYS A 24 -27.47 12.76 -1.67
C LYS A 24 -27.73 11.29 -1.95
N PRO A 25 -28.90 10.76 -1.57
CA PRO A 25 -29.24 9.34 -1.67
C PRO A 25 -29.05 8.75 -3.06
N ASP A 26 -29.36 9.53 -4.11
CA ASP A 26 -29.36 9.07 -5.50
C ASP A 26 -28.01 9.24 -6.22
N GLU A 27 -26.99 9.87 -5.56
CA GLU A 27 -25.66 9.98 -6.13
C GLU A 27 -24.89 8.66 -6.00
N VAL A 28 -24.08 8.36 -7.05
CA VAL A 28 -23.28 7.12 -7.08
C VAL A 28 -22.14 7.19 -6.08
N PHE A 29 -22.09 6.19 -5.19
CA PHE A 29 -20.99 5.98 -4.25
C PHE A 29 -19.99 4.94 -4.76
N LEU A 30 -20.45 3.75 -5.16
CA LEU A 30 -19.57 2.67 -5.59
C LEU A 30 -19.83 2.27 -7.04
N ARG A 31 -18.76 1.92 -7.77
CA ARG A 31 -18.82 1.48 -9.16
C ARG A 31 -17.99 0.22 -9.35
N GLN A 32 -18.67 -0.90 -9.64
CA GLN A 32 -18.06 -2.22 -9.82
C GLN A 32 -18.07 -2.61 -11.29
N PRO A 33 -16.91 -2.82 -11.95
CA PRO A 33 -16.86 -3.33 -13.31
C PRO A 33 -17.08 -4.85 -13.34
N THR A 34 -17.76 -5.31 -14.39
CA THR A 34 -17.93 -6.72 -14.72
C THR A 34 -17.99 -6.83 -16.24
N GLY A 35 -16.89 -7.27 -16.87
CA GLY A 35 -16.70 -7.20 -18.33
C GLY A 35 -16.80 -5.77 -18.82
N ASP A 36 -17.64 -5.55 -19.85
CA ASP A 36 -17.84 -4.22 -20.45
C ASP A 36 -18.87 -3.35 -19.71
N GLN A 37 -19.40 -3.81 -18.58
CA GLN A 37 -20.46 -3.13 -17.85
C GLN A 37 -19.99 -2.64 -16.48
N TRP A 38 -20.62 -1.54 -16.02
CA TRP A 38 -20.43 -1.00 -14.67
C TRP A 38 -21.73 -1.13 -13.88
N THR A 39 -21.69 -1.91 -12.81
CA THR A 39 -22.74 -1.88 -11.79
C THR A 39 -22.46 -0.71 -10.86
N THR A 40 -23.45 0.15 -10.65
CA THR A 40 -23.35 1.29 -9.75
C THR A 40 -24.22 1.08 -8.54
N TYR A 41 -23.74 1.57 -7.39
CA TYR A 41 -24.48 1.62 -6.15
C TYR A 41 -24.54 3.07 -5.68
N THR A 42 -25.74 3.60 -5.53
CA THR A 42 -25.97 4.92 -4.96
C THR A 42 -25.69 4.91 -3.45
N TRP A 43 -25.67 6.08 -2.82
CA TRP A 43 -25.58 6.15 -1.36
C TRP A 43 -26.74 5.42 -0.68
N ALA A 44 -27.98 5.60 -1.16
CA ALA A 44 -29.15 4.91 -0.61
C ALA A 44 -29.07 3.40 -0.78
N GLU A 45 -28.71 2.88 -1.96
CA GLU A 45 -28.59 1.45 -2.22
C GLU A 45 -27.44 0.83 -1.41
N SER A 46 -26.32 1.54 -1.28
CA SER A 46 -25.20 1.11 -0.45
C SER A 46 -25.58 1.04 1.02
N MET A 47 -26.30 2.05 1.52
CA MET A 47 -26.75 2.11 2.91
C MET A 47 -27.82 1.06 3.23
N ASP A 48 -28.73 0.76 2.30
CA ASP A 48 -29.70 -0.33 2.49
C ASP A 48 -28.96 -1.66 2.70
N GLN A 49 -27.95 -1.96 1.88
CA GLN A 49 -27.17 -3.19 2.02
C GLN A 49 -26.34 -3.20 3.31
N ILE A 50 -25.66 -2.10 3.64
CA ILE A 50 -24.90 -1.97 4.89
C ILE A 50 -25.80 -2.20 6.11
N ARG A 51 -26.99 -1.58 6.13
CA ARG A 51 -27.97 -1.72 7.22
C ARG A 51 -28.51 -3.14 7.35
N ARG A 52 -28.80 -3.83 6.25
CA ARG A 52 -29.25 -5.23 6.25
C ARG A 52 -28.15 -6.15 6.79
N MET A 53 -26.93 -6.01 6.29
CA MET A 53 -25.81 -6.82 6.76
C MET A 53 -25.47 -6.50 8.23
N ALA A 54 -25.51 -5.25 8.65
CA ALA A 54 -25.30 -4.87 10.05
C ALA A 54 -26.37 -5.50 10.95
N ASN A 55 -27.65 -5.47 10.55
CA ASN A 55 -28.73 -6.13 11.29
C ASN A 55 -28.51 -7.65 11.39
N TYR A 56 -28.13 -8.30 10.28
CA TYR A 56 -27.78 -9.71 10.28
C TYR A 56 -26.65 -10.04 11.26
N LEU A 57 -25.56 -9.24 11.27
CA LEU A 57 -24.44 -9.43 12.19
C LEU A 57 -24.85 -9.25 13.66
N ILE A 58 -25.80 -8.35 13.95
CA ILE A 58 -26.38 -8.17 15.28
C ILE A 58 -27.21 -9.40 15.67
N GLU A 59 -28.01 -9.98 14.73
CA GLU A 59 -28.83 -11.19 14.96
C GLU A 59 -27.96 -12.43 15.27
N LEU A 60 -26.68 -12.46 14.90
CA LEU A 60 -25.74 -13.51 15.31
C LEU A 60 -25.44 -13.48 16.82
N ASN A 61 -25.90 -12.46 17.55
CA ASN A 61 -25.71 -12.32 19.01
C ASN A 61 -24.26 -12.46 19.48
N LEU A 62 -23.30 -11.97 18.68
CA LEU A 62 -21.89 -11.93 19.05
C LEU A 62 -21.66 -10.85 20.12
N PRO A 63 -20.70 -11.05 21.04
CA PRO A 63 -20.28 -9.99 21.95
C PRO A 63 -19.88 -8.71 21.19
N LEU A 64 -20.15 -7.54 21.75
CA LEU A 64 -19.67 -6.27 21.19
C LEU A 64 -18.15 -6.31 20.99
N LEU A 65 -17.68 -5.61 19.96
CA LEU A 65 -16.28 -5.58 19.55
C LEU A 65 -15.70 -6.96 19.17
N SER A 66 -16.57 -7.93 18.80
CA SER A 66 -16.12 -9.17 18.18
C SER A 66 -15.40 -8.87 16.88
N LYS A 67 -14.35 -9.65 16.58
CA LYS A 67 -13.54 -9.48 15.36
C LYS A 67 -14.21 -10.24 14.23
N ILE A 68 -14.34 -9.57 13.09
CA ILE A 68 -14.92 -10.12 11.87
C ILE A 68 -13.91 -9.92 10.74
N ALA A 69 -13.49 -11.02 10.12
CA ALA A 69 -12.49 -11.01 9.07
C ALA A 69 -13.10 -10.78 7.70
N ILE A 70 -12.34 -10.08 6.82
CA ILE A 70 -12.66 -9.93 5.40
C ILE A 70 -11.45 -10.37 4.59
N VAL A 71 -11.60 -11.36 3.71
CA VAL A 71 -10.57 -11.78 2.76
C VAL A 71 -11.10 -11.67 1.34
N SER A 72 -10.61 -10.68 0.59
CA SER A 72 -11.04 -10.42 -0.79
C SER A 72 -10.09 -9.43 -1.47
N LYS A 73 -9.97 -9.53 -2.79
CA LYS A 73 -9.54 -8.40 -3.63
C LYS A 73 -10.59 -7.30 -3.57
N ASN A 74 -10.20 -6.10 -3.99
CA ASN A 74 -11.07 -4.93 -3.97
C ASN A 74 -12.34 -5.14 -4.78
N CYS A 75 -13.48 -4.84 -4.18
CA CYS A 75 -14.79 -4.81 -4.81
C CYS A 75 -15.75 -3.95 -3.97
N ALA A 76 -16.90 -3.59 -4.53
CA ALA A 76 -17.90 -2.79 -3.83
C ALA A 76 -18.33 -3.43 -2.49
N HIS A 77 -18.59 -4.73 -2.50
CA HIS A 77 -19.04 -5.47 -1.32
C HIS A 77 -17.97 -5.60 -0.21
N TRP A 78 -16.69 -5.38 -0.55
CA TRP A 78 -15.64 -5.28 0.46
C TRP A 78 -15.90 -4.07 1.38
N ILE A 79 -16.15 -2.89 0.77
CA ILE A 79 -16.46 -1.66 1.53
C ILE A 79 -17.80 -1.80 2.25
N LEU A 80 -18.83 -2.35 1.60
CA LEU A 80 -20.14 -2.56 2.24
C LEU A 80 -20.03 -3.47 3.47
N ALA A 81 -19.25 -4.55 3.39
CA ALA A 81 -19.00 -5.46 4.51
C ALA A 81 -18.24 -4.78 5.66
N ASP A 82 -17.17 -4.04 5.34
CA ASP A 82 -16.39 -3.33 6.35
C ASP A 82 -17.21 -2.30 7.12
N GLN A 83 -18.04 -1.53 6.41
CA GLN A 83 -18.91 -0.55 7.03
C GLN A 83 -20.09 -1.20 7.81
N ALA A 84 -20.59 -2.36 7.36
CA ALA A 84 -21.59 -3.12 8.08
C ALA A 84 -21.06 -3.71 9.40
N ILE A 85 -19.81 -4.20 9.40
CA ILE A 85 -19.11 -4.67 10.60
C ILE A 85 -19.04 -3.55 11.64
N THR A 86 -18.62 -2.38 11.19
CA THR A 86 -18.50 -1.19 12.05
C THR A 86 -19.85 -0.72 12.57
N MET A 87 -20.88 -0.67 11.72
CA MET A 87 -22.24 -0.29 12.08
C MET A 87 -22.87 -1.28 13.07
N ALA A 88 -22.52 -2.56 12.99
CA ALA A 88 -22.96 -3.58 13.95
C ALA A 88 -22.22 -3.53 15.30
N GLY A 89 -21.26 -2.62 15.48
CA GLY A 89 -20.48 -2.49 16.72
C GLY A 89 -19.35 -3.53 16.84
N HIS A 90 -18.85 -4.04 15.72
CA HIS A 90 -17.79 -5.03 15.65
C HIS A 90 -16.50 -4.45 15.08
N VAL A 91 -15.40 -5.21 15.17
CA VAL A 91 -14.06 -4.83 14.73
C VAL A 91 -13.72 -5.52 13.42
N SER A 92 -13.36 -4.75 12.40
CA SER A 92 -12.93 -5.27 11.12
C SER A 92 -11.50 -5.83 11.20
N VAL A 93 -11.30 -7.03 10.62
CA VAL A 93 -9.99 -7.66 10.45
C VAL A 93 -9.77 -7.92 8.96
N PRO A 94 -9.34 -6.90 8.21
CA PRO A 94 -9.12 -7.05 6.78
C PRO A 94 -7.83 -7.81 6.50
N LEU A 95 -7.93 -8.81 5.61
CA LEU A 95 -6.86 -9.74 5.30
C LEU A 95 -6.41 -9.62 3.84
N TYR A 96 -5.13 -9.88 3.60
CA TYR A 96 -4.58 -9.89 2.25
C TYR A 96 -5.16 -11.05 1.43
N PRO A 97 -5.52 -10.82 0.15
CA PRO A 97 -6.13 -11.83 -0.71
C PRO A 97 -5.17 -12.90 -1.21
N ASN A 98 -3.90 -12.81 -0.89
CA ASN A 98 -2.81 -13.68 -1.33
C ASN A 98 -2.09 -14.38 -0.16
N LEU A 99 -2.77 -14.57 0.96
CA LEU A 99 -2.25 -15.33 2.10
C LEU A 99 -2.20 -16.82 1.76
N THR A 100 -1.20 -17.53 2.30
CA THR A 100 -1.23 -18.99 2.33
C THR A 100 -2.26 -19.49 3.36
N ALA A 101 -2.69 -20.75 3.24
CA ALA A 101 -3.60 -21.37 4.22
C ALA A 101 -3.08 -21.25 5.66
N ASN A 102 -1.79 -21.49 5.88
CA ASN A 102 -1.18 -21.36 7.20
C ASN A 102 -1.24 -19.93 7.75
N GLN A 103 -0.91 -18.94 6.91
CA GLN A 103 -0.97 -17.53 7.30
C GLN A 103 -2.41 -17.08 7.60
N LEU A 104 -3.38 -17.52 6.78
CA LEU A 104 -4.78 -17.26 7.03
C LEU A 104 -5.21 -17.84 8.37
N ASN A 105 -4.86 -19.10 8.64
CA ASN A 105 -5.17 -19.78 9.89
C ASN A 105 -4.57 -19.06 11.11
N GLU A 106 -3.27 -18.73 11.05
CA GLU A 106 -2.57 -17.99 12.12
C GLU A 106 -3.28 -16.68 12.46
N ILE A 107 -3.66 -15.90 11.43
CA ILE A 107 -4.31 -14.60 11.65
C ILE A 107 -5.73 -14.78 12.19
N LEU A 108 -6.53 -15.71 11.65
CA LEU A 108 -7.90 -15.95 12.12
C LEU A 108 -7.93 -16.40 13.59
N ILE A 109 -6.99 -17.28 13.99
CA ILE A 109 -6.86 -17.72 15.38
C ILE A 109 -6.35 -16.58 16.27
N HIS A 110 -5.29 -15.88 15.87
CA HIS A 110 -4.70 -14.80 16.65
C HIS A 110 -5.69 -13.65 16.87
N SER A 111 -6.39 -13.23 15.81
CA SER A 111 -7.40 -12.17 15.88
C SER A 111 -8.68 -12.58 16.64
N GLU A 112 -8.88 -13.88 16.89
CA GLU A 112 -10.13 -14.44 17.46
C GLU A 112 -11.36 -14.11 16.60
N SER A 113 -11.19 -14.03 15.28
CA SER A 113 -12.29 -13.74 14.37
C SER A 113 -13.42 -14.74 14.51
N LYS A 114 -14.67 -14.23 14.55
CA LYS A 114 -15.89 -15.05 14.72
C LYS A 114 -16.60 -15.32 13.41
N VAL A 115 -16.47 -14.39 12.46
CA VAL A 115 -17.06 -14.46 11.13
C VAL A 115 -16.00 -14.16 10.10
N LEU A 116 -16.10 -14.80 8.92
CA LEU A 116 -15.24 -14.57 7.79
C LEU A 116 -16.06 -14.23 6.55
N PHE A 117 -15.88 -13.02 6.02
CA PHE A 117 -16.34 -12.68 4.69
C PHE A 117 -15.30 -13.13 3.65
N THR A 118 -15.73 -13.90 2.65
CA THR A 118 -14.90 -14.29 1.51
C THR A 118 -15.43 -13.59 0.26
N GLY A 119 -14.51 -12.99 -0.50
CA GLY A 119 -14.90 -12.26 -1.70
C GLY A 119 -14.18 -12.75 -2.96
N LYS A 120 -13.76 -11.79 -3.77
CA LYS A 120 -13.05 -12.03 -5.02
C LYS A 120 -11.64 -12.55 -4.74
N LEU A 121 -11.39 -13.85 -4.98
CA LEU A 121 -10.12 -14.55 -4.73
C LEU A 121 -9.81 -15.47 -5.91
N GLU A 122 -8.53 -15.58 -6.29
CA GLU A 122 -8.07 -16.49 -7.34
C GLU A 122 -7.74 -17.87 -6.77
N ASP A 123 -7.09 -17.91 -5.59
CA ASP A 123 -6.53 -19.13 -5.01
C ASP A 123 -7.33 -19.63 -3.78
N TRP A 124 -8.65 -19.35 -3.75
CA TRP A 124 -9.49 -19.73 -2.60
C TRP A 124 -9.44 -21.22 -2.29
N ASP A 125 -9.38 -22.08 -3.32
CA ASP A 125 -9.37 -23.54 -3.12
C ASP A 125 -8.18 -24.04 -2.32
N THR A 126 -7.04 -23.35 -2.39
CA THR A 126 -5.86 -23.66 -1.57
C THR A 126 -5.86 -22.90 -0.23
N MET A 127 -6.45 -21.72 -0.20
CA MET A 127 -6.48 -20.86 0.98
C MET A 127 -7.49 -21.35 2.03
N LYS A 128 -8.65 -21.88 1.60
CA LYS A 128 -9.75 -22.30 2.47
C LYS A 128 -9.38 -23.34 3.52
N ASP A 129 -8.34 -24.16 3.25
CA ASP A 129 -7.85 -25.15 4.21
C ASP A 129 -7.31 -24.51 5.50
N GLY A 130 -7.00 -23.23 5.47
CA GLY A 130 -6.59 -22.45 6.63
C GLY A 130 -7.76 -21.92 7.48
N VAL A 131 -9.00 -22.05 7.03
CA VAL A 131 -10.15 -21.55 7.80
C VAL A 131 -10.52 -22.56 8.90
N PRO A 132 -10.65 -22.12 10.17
CA PRO A 132 -11.14 -22.96 11.25
C PRO A 132 -12.51 -23.58 10.92
N LYS A 133 -12.72 -24.87 11.25
CA LYS A 133 -13.92 -25.64 10.85
C LYS A 133 -15.24 -25.04 11.34
N ASP A 134 -15.23 -24.39 12.49
CA ASP A 134 -16.43 -23.81 13.12
C ASP A 134 -16.59 -22.32 12.80
N MET A 135 -15.80 -21.79 11.84
CA MET A 135 -15.88 -20.39 11.42
C MET A 135 -17.16 -20.15 10.64
N HIS A 136 -17.97 -19.17 11.08
CA HIS A 136 -19.13 -18.73 10.30
C HIS A 136 -18.67 -17.97 9.07
N GLY A 137 -18.97 -18.48 7.87
CA GLY A 137 -18.54 -17.91 6.59
C GLY A 137 -19.69 -17.21 5.86
N ILE A 138 -19.40 -16.05 5.27
CA ILE A 138 -20.31 -15.31 4.40
C ILE A 138 -19.61 -15.06 3.07
N ALA A 139 -20.24 -15.46 1.96
CA ALA A 139 -19.73 -15.28 0.61
C ALA A 139 -20.26 -13.98 0.00
N LEU A 140 -19.34 -13.06 -0.35
CA LEU A 140 -19.67 -11.85 -1.11
C LEU A 140 -20.03 -12.21 -2.57
N PRO A 141 -20.75 -11.36 -3.32
CA PRO A 141 -21.22 -11.69 -4.69
C PRO A 141 -20.16 -12.12 -5.70
N LEU A 142 -18.92 -11.68 -5.54
CA LEU A 142 -17.80 -12.08 -6.41
C LEU A 142 -16.95 -13.23 -5.83
N SER A 143 -17.43 -13.90 -4.78
CA SER A 143 -16.77 -15.07 -4.20
C SER A 143 -16.99 -16.31 -5.05
N THR A 144 -15.97 -17.19 -5.11
CA THR A 144 -16.08 -18.53 -5.66
C THR A 144 -16.53 -19.58 -4.64
N GLU A 145 -16.63 -19.20 -3.36
CA GLU A 145 -17.08 -20.07 -2.28
C GLU A 145 -18.59 -20.34 -2.38
N THR A 146 -18.98 -21.59 -2.37
CA THR A 146 -20.38 -22.03 -2.54
C THR A 146 -21.00 -22.64 -1.29
N ALA A 147 -20.18 -23.01 -0.29
CA ALA A 147 -20.64 -23.63 0.95
C ALA A 147 -21.06 -22.60 2.02
N TYR A 148 -20.60 -21.36 1.88
CA TYR A 148 -20.94 -20.28 2.81
C TYR A 148 -22.29 -19.67 2.46
N GLU A 149 -22.90 -19.04 3.45
CA GLU A 149 -24.10 -18.27 3.25
C GLU A 149 -23.83 -17.07 2.34
N LYS A 150 -24.70 -16.86 1.35
CA LYS A 150 -24.45 -15.84 0.33
C LYS A 150 -24.97 -14.46 0.76
N TRP A 151 -24.23 -13.43 0.42
CA TRP A 151 -24.62 -12.04 0.65
C TRP A 151 -26.04 -11.75 0.16
N ASP A 152 -26.37 -12.15 -1.08
CA ASP A 152 -27.68 -11.86 -1.68
C ASP A 152 -28.83 -12.55 -0.94
N GLU A 153 -28.63 -13.78 -0.45
CA GLU A 153 -29.63 -14.50 0.35
C GLU A 153 -29.89 -13.81 1.70
N ILE A 154 -28.84 -13.21 2.30
CA ILE A 154 -28.97 -12.40 3.52
C ILE A 154 -29.74 -11.11 3.20
N MET A 155 -29.41 -10.43 2.08
CA MET A 155 -30.11 -9.21 1.67
C MET A 155 -31.60 -9.42 1.44
N GLU A 156 -32.01 -10.57 0.88
CA GLU A 156 -33.42 -10.86 0.61
C GLU A 156 -34.25 -11.04 1.90
N ARG A 157 -33.71 -11.65 2.94
CA ARG A 157 -34.44 -12.02 4.14
C ARG A 157 -34.29 -11.07 5.31
N THR A 158 -33.17 -10.33 5.39
CA THR A 158 -32.87 -9.49 6.55
C THR A 158 -33.37 -8.07 6.32
N PRO A 159 -34.24 -7.51 7.16
CA PRO A 159 -34.68 -6.12 7.04
C PRO A 159 -33.52 -5.16 7.38
N PRO A 160 -33.49 -3.95 6.80
CA PRO A 160 -32.47 -2.97 7.14
C PRO A 160 -32.60 -2.52 8.61
N LEU A 161 -31.45 -2.32 9.26
CA LEU A 161 -31.38 -1.74 10.61
C LEU A 161 -31.99 -0.33 10.60
N LYS A 162 -32.95 -0.09 11.47
CA LYS A 162 -33.69 1.19 11.54
C LYS A 162 -32.97 2.24 12.37
N GLU A 163 -32.22 1.80 13.36
CA GLU A 163 -31.45 2.63 14.27
C GLU A 163 -30.19 3.14 13.56
N ASN A 164 -29.67 4.25 14.08
CA ASN A 164 -28.38 4.82 13.65
C ASN A 164 -27.37 4.68 14.80
N PRO A 165 -26.82 3.49 15.06
CA PRO A 165 -25.82 3.32 16.10
C PRO A 165 -24.56 4.14 15.76
N ILE A 166 -24.11 4.94 16.74
CA ILE A 166 -22.90 5.74 16.61
C ILE A 166 -21.83 5.08 17.47
N PRO A 167 -20.72 4.60 16.88
CA PRO A 167 -19.63 4.03 17.64
C PRO A 167 -18.94 5.12 18.47
N LYS A 168 -18.43 4.75 19.64
CA LYS A 168 -17.64 5.68 20.44
C LYS A 168 -16.28 5.92 19.78
N SER A 169 -15.73 7.12 19.95
CA SER A 169 -14.43 7.48 19.38
C SER A 169 -13.29 6.58 19.85
N GLU A 170 -13.35 6.09 21.08
CA GLU A 170 -12.39 5.17 21.69
C GLU A 170 -12.58 3.69 21.32
N ASP A 171 -13.70 3.32 20.68
CA ASP A 171 -13.91 1.93 20.27
C ASP A 171 -12.94 1.55 19.13
N MET A 172 -12.44 0.31 19.19
CA MET A 172 -11.60 -0.25 18.14
C MET A 172 -12.44 -0.47 16.88
N VAL A 173 -11.97 0.04 15.75
CA VAL A 173 -12.63 -0.10 14.45
C VAL A 173 -11.99 -1.18 13.60
N ALA A 174 -10.66 -1.34 13.67
CA ALA A 174 -9.95 -2.33 12.87
C ALA A 174 -8.69 -2.84 13.54
N ILE A 175 -8.31 -4.07 13.18
CA ILE A 175 -6.98 -4.64 13.44
C ILE A 175 -6.34 -4.91 12.08
N LEU A 176 -5.34 -4.10 11.71
CA LEU A 176 -4.62 -4.26 10.44
C LEU A 176 -3.38 -5.11 10.65
N TYR A 177 -3.34 -6.28 10.02
CA TYR A 177 -2.18 -7.17 10.13
C TYR A 177 -1.05 -6.73 9.20
N THR A 178 0.12 -6.46 9.78
CA THR A 178 1.35 -6.16 9.05
C THR A 178 2.24 -7.39 9.03
N SER A 179 2.86 -7.64 7.88
CA SER A 179 3.88 -8.67 7.76
C SER A 179 5.18 -8.14 8.36
N GLY A 180 5.41 -8.40 9.63
CA GLY A 180 6.70 -8.10 10.24
C GLY A 180 7.84 -8.82 9.51
N THR A 181 9.01 -8.20 9.41
CA THR A 181 10.23 -8.84 8.90
C THR A 181 10.67 -10.05 9.74
N THR A 182 10.07 -10.23 10.93
CA THR A 182 10.30 -11.36 11.85
C THR A 182 9.47 -12.60 11.54
N GLY A 183 8.54 -12.54 10.57
CA GLY A 183 7.75 -13.69 10.12
C GLY A 183 6.36 -13.81 10.74
N THR A 184 6.15 -13.42 11.99
CA THR A 184 4.81 -13.47 12.62
C THR A 184 4.04 -12.19 12.31
N PRO A 185 2.79 -12.29 11.80
CA PRO A 185 1.95 -11.12 11.54
C PRO A 185 1.61 -10.38 12.85
N LYS A 186 1.67 -9.04 12.82
CA LYS A 186 1.33 -8.19 13.96
C LYS A 186 0.06 -7.42 13.67
N GLY A 187 -0.90 -7.47 14.57
CA GLY A 187 -2.17 -6.77 14.42
C GLY A 187 -2.12 -5.35 15.00
N VAL A 188 -2.07 -4.34 14.16
CA VAL A 188 -2.10 -2.93 14.55
C VAL A 188 -3.52 -2.55 14.94
N MET A 189 -3.74 -2.09 16.18
CA MET A 189 -5.05 -1.69 16.71
C MET A 189 -5.35 -0.23 16.37
N LEU A 190 -6.42 -0.01 15.62
CA LEU A 190 -6.89 1.32 15.21
C LEU A 190 -8.30 1.59 15.77
N HIS A 191 -8.51 2.83 16.23
CA HIS A 191 -9.77 3.30 16.83
C HIS A 191 -10.46 4.32 15.93
N HIS A 192 -11.77 4.56 16.13
CA HIS A 192 -12.51 5.56 15.36
C HIS A 192 -11.85 6.94 15.42
N ASN A 193 -11.33 7.31 16.59
CA ASN A 193 -10.64 8.59 16.76
C ASN A 193 -9.39 8.73 15.90
N ASN A 194 -8.63 7.64 15.68
CA ASN A 194 -7.45 7.68 14.82
C ASN A 194 -7.82 8.10 13.39
N TYR A 195 -8.93 7.57 12.83
CA TYR A 195 -9.43 7.95 11.50
C TYR A 195 -9.81 9.43 11.42
N LYS A 196 -10.58 9.92 12.40
CA LYS A 196 -11.00 11.32 12.48
C LYS A 196 -9.79 12.28 12.47
N LEU A 197 -8.81 12.01 13.33
CA LEU A 197 -7.63 12.84 13.48
C LEU A 197 -6.71 12.77 12.26
N ALA A 198 -6.56 11.60 11.65
CA ALA A 198 -5.82 11.40 10.41
C ALA A 198 -6.45 12.21 9.26
N VAL A 199 -7.77 12.11 9.07
CA VAL A 199 -8.48 12.89 8.04
C VAL A 199 -8.38 14.38 8.30
N ARG A 200 -8.48 14.81 9.56
CA ARG A 200 -8.26 16.23 9.93
C ARG A 200 -6.89 16.73 9.50
N ALA A 201 -5.84 15.96 9.74
CA ALA A 201 -4.48 16.32 9.33
C ALA A 201 -4.34 16.40 7.81
N VAL A 202 -4.88 15.41 7.08
CA VAL A 202 -4.89 15.39 5.60
C VAL A 202 -5.69 16.56 5.04
N GLN A 203 -6.86 16.88 5.62
CA GLN A 203 -7.70 18.00 5.20
C GLN A 203 -6.99 19.35 5.32
N LYS A 204 -6.24 19.59 6.40
CA LYS A 204 -5.46 20.83 6.60
C LYS A 204 -4.41 21.06 5.49
N VAL A 205 -3.97 20.01 4.79
CA VAL A 205 -2.92 20.10 3.76
C VAL A 205 -3.49 19.98 2.34
N LEU A 206 -4.42 19.06 2.13
CA LEU A 206 -4.87 18.67 0.78
C LEU A 206 -6.32 19.07 0.47
N SER A 207 -7.08 19.59 1.43
CA SER A 207 -8.50 19.99 1.25
C SER A 207 -9.39 18.87 0.65
N VAL A 208 -9.15 17.63 1.02
CA VAL A 208 -9.77 16.43 0.41
C VAL A 208 -11.26 16.29 0.69
N ILE A 209 -11.80 16.96 1.72
CA ILE A 209 -13.22 16.87 2.08
C ILE A 209 -14.04 18.11 1.66
N ASP A 210 -13.42 19.09 1.00
CA ASP A 210 -14.10 20.32 0.60
C ASP A 210 -15.11 20.12 -0.56
N LYS A 211 -14.96 19.01 -1.31
CA LYS A 211 -15.82 18.62 -2.43
C LYS A 211 -15.79 17.12 -2.66
N PRO A 212 -16.80 16.56 -3.38
CA PRO A 212 -16.76 15.16 -3.81
C PRO A 212 -15.61 14.89 -4.77
N HIS A 213 -14.91 13.77 -4.52
CA HIS A 213 -13.81 13.29 -5.36
C HIS A 213 -14.15 11.94 -6.01
N ARG A 214 -13.46 11.63 -7.11
CA ARG A 214 -13.48 10.30 -7.71
C ARG A 214 -12.20 9.56 -7.38
N PHE A 215 -12.36 8.33 -6.88
CA PHE A 215 -11.26 7.46 -6.49
C PHE A 215 -11.24 6.21 -7.37
N PHE A 216 -10.06 5.62 -7.52
CA PHE A 216 -9.86 4.35 -8.21
C PHE A 216 -9.18 3.37 -7.27
N SER A 217 -9.90 2.31 -6.88
CA SER A 217 -9.47 1.32 -5.90
C SER A 217 -8.84 0.11 -6.59
N TYR A 218 -7.56 -0.14 -6.33
CA TYR A 218 -6.82 -1.24 -6.93
C TYR A 218 -5.70 -1.82 -6.05
N LEU A 219 -5.15 -1.05 -5.12
CA LEU A 219 -4.24 -1.57 -4.10
C LEU A 219 -5.06 -2.25 -2.99
N PRO A 220 -4.50 -3.22 -2.24
CA PRO A 220 -5.31 -3.96 -1.26
C PRO A 220 -5.96 -3.06 -0.21
N LEU A 221 -7.31 -3.10 -0.09
CA LEU A 221 -8.08 -2.35 0.91
C LEU A 221 -7.76 -2.75 2.36
N CYS A 222 -7.18 -3.92 2.56
CA CYS A 222 -6.63 -4.33 3.85
C CYS A 222 -5.35 -3.58 4.24
N HIS A 223 -4.74 -2.83 3.31
CA HIS A 223 -3.57 -1.99 3.57
C HIS A 223 -3.99 -0.58 3.95
N VAL A 224 -3.37 -0.02 4.99
CA VAL A 224 -3.70 1.29 5.55
C VAL A 224 -3.72 2.42 4.52
N ALA A 225 -2.84 2.39 3.52
CA ALA A 225 -2.76 3.44 2.50
C ALA A 225 -4.00 3.45 1.58
N GLU A 226 -4.41 2.30 1.04
CA GLU A 226 -5.62 2.20 0.21
C GLU A 226 -6.88 2.49 1.02
N ARG A 227 -6.96 1.91 2.23
CA ARG A 227 -8.06 2.16 3.16
C ARG A 227 -8.18 3.65 3.52
N GLY A 228 -7.05 4.32 3.83
CA GLY A 228 -7.02 5.74 4.16
C GLY A 228 -7.34 6.65 2.97
N VAL A 229 -6.62 6.48 1.86
CA VAL A 229 -6.76 7.37 0.70
C VAL A 229 -8.06 7.12 -0.07
N VAL A 230 -8.48 5.87 -0.26
CA VAL A 230 -9.64 5.56 -1.12
C VAL A 230 -10.92 5.45 -0.31
N GLU A 231 -11.00 4.54 0.67
CA GLU A 231 -12.22 4.32 1.43
C GLU A 231 -12.51 5.50 2.36
N THR A 232 -11.57 5.84 3.24
CA THR A 232 -11.79 6.88 4.24
C THR A 232 -12.01 8.25 3.61
N CYS A 233 -11.11 8.71 2.72
CA CYS A 233 -11.31 9.99 2.05
C CYS A 233 -12.51 9.97 1.09
N GLY A 234 -12.83 8.82 0.47
CA GLY A 234 -14.02 8.65 -0.35
C GLY A 234 -15.31 8.90 0.44
N ILE A 235 -15.43 8.33 1.63
CA ILE A 235 -16.58 8.52 2.51
C ILE A 235 -16.62 9.96 3.02
N TYR A 236 -15.52 10.51 3.55
CA TYR A 236 -15.52 11.88 4.10
C TYR A 236 -15.80 12.94 3.03
N SER A 237 -15.29 12.78 1.81
CA SER A 237 -15.55 13.72 0.71
C SER A 237 -16.94 13.56 0.11
N GLY A 238 -17.65 12.49 0.43
CA GLY A 238 -18.88 12.10 -0.24
C GLY A 238 -18.64 11.84 -1.74
N GLY A 239 -17.49 11.29 -2.07
CA GLY A 239 -17.06 10.99 -3.43
C GLY A 239 -17.58 9.66 -3.96
N SER A 240 -17.07 9.26 -5.13
CA SER A 240 -17.34 7.94 -5.71
C SER A 240 -16.07 7.10 -5.81
N ILE A 241 -16.20 5.80 -5.60
CA ILE A 241 -15.10 4.83 -5.66
C ILE A 241 -15.38 3.83 -6.78
N SER A 242 -14.48 3.78 -7.77
CA SER A 242 -14.50 2.79 -8.85
C SER A 242 -13.45 1.72 -8.58
N PHE A 243 -13.79 0.47 -8.80
CA PHE A 243 -12.89 -0.66 -8.56
C PHE A 243 -12.22 -1.12 -9.86
N VAL A 244 -11.04 -1.71 -9.74
CA VAL A 244 -10.41 -2.44 -10.82
C VAL A 244 -11.05 -3.83 -10.95
N GLU A 245 -11.32 -4.28 -12.18
CA GLU A 245 -11.78 -5.64 -12.40
C GLU A 245 -10.61 -6.64 -12.35
N SER A 246 -9.55 -6.36 -13.11
CA SER A 246 -8.36 -7.21 -13.19
C SER A 246 -7.14 -6.37 -13.58
N LEU A 247 -5.95 -6.98 -13.58
CA LEU A 247 -4.74 -6.31 -14.09
C LEU A 247 -4.83 -6.04 -15.59
N ASP A 248 -5.50 -6.88 -16.35
CA ASP A 248 -5.65 -6.73 -17.81
C ASP A 248 -6.55 -5.54 -18.16
N THR A 249 -7.60 -5.30 -17.37
CA THR A 249 -8.55 -4.21 -17.58
C THR A 249 -8.14 -2.91 -16.86
N PHE A 250 -7.03 -2.91 -16.13
CA PHE A 250 -6.59 -1.80 -15.27
C PHE A 250 -6.59 -0.46 -16.00
N VAL A 251 -5.94 -0.39 -17.16
CA VAL A 251 -5.82 0.87 -17.93
C VAL A 251 -7.17 1.36 -18.40
N GLN A 252 -8.04 0.46 -18.90
CA GLN A 252 -9.39 0.79 -19.33
C GLN A 252 -10.24 1.29 -18.16
N ASN A 253 -10.27 0.55 -17.05
CA ASN A 253 -11.06 0.94 -15.88
C ASN A 253 -10.58 2.29 -15.29
N LEU A 254 -9.27 2.57 -15.31
CA LEU A 254 -8.72 3.85 -14.88
C LEU A 254 -9.13 4.99 -15.83
N GLN A 255 -9.10 4.76 -17.16
CA GLN A 255 -9.55 5.72 -18.16
C GLN A 255 -11.05 6.03 -18.03
N ASP A 256 -11.88 5.03 -17.74
CA ASP A 256 -13.32 5.19 -17.54
C ASP A 256 -13.64 5.92 -16.22
N THR A 257 -12.79 5.77 -15.22
CA THR A 257 -12.96 6.44 -13.92
C THR A 257 -12.52 7.89 -13.96
N GLN A 258 -11.38 8.19 -14.57
CA GLN A 258 -10.75 9.53 -14.53
C GLN A 258 -10.70 10.08 -13.09
N PRO A 259 -10.00 9.45 -12.17
CA PRO A 259 -9.99 9.86 -10.75
C PRO A 259 -9.47 11.29 -10.59
N THR A 260 -10.01 11.99 -9.59
CA THR A 260 -9.52 13.31 -9.18
C THR A 260 -8.42 13.22 -8.14
N ILE A 261 -8.44 12.13 -7.35
CA ILE A 261 -7.35 11.74 -6.45
C ILE A 261 -6.90 10.35 -6.87
N PHE A 262 -5.60 10.20 -7.15
CA PHE A 262 -5.02 8.92 -7.52
C PHE A 262 -3.76 8.64 -6.68
N PHE A 263 -3.78 7.49 -6.02
CA PHE A 263 -2.64 6.96 -5.26
C PHE A 263 -1.96 5.86 -6.05
N GLY A 264 -0.66 5.99 -6.26
CA GLY A 264 0.14 4.98 -6.96
C GLY A 264 1.49 4.77 -6.29
N VAL A 265 1.91 3.52 -6.15
CA VAL A 265 3.28 3.21 -5.73
C VAL A 265 4.26 3.54 -6.87
N PRO A 266 5.56 3.83 -6.60
CA PRO A 266 6.53 4.24 -7.63
C PRO A 266 6.60 3.32 -8.84
N ARG A 267 6.40 2.01 -8.64
CA ARG A 267 6.38 1.02 -9.72
C ARG A 267 5.22 1.23 -10.72
N ILE A 268 4.04 1.63 -10.26
CA ILE A 268 2.91 1.97 -11.13
C ILE A 268 3.24 3.19 -11.96
N TRP A 269 3.80 4.21 -11.35
CA TRP A 269 4.25 5.42 -12.04
C TRP A 269 5.31 5.11 -13.11
N THR A 270 6.27 4.22 -12.78
CA THR A 270 7.28 3.75 -13.75
C THR A 270 6.63 3.00 -14.92
N LYS A 271 5.67 2.08 -14.65
CA LYS A 271 4.93 1.37 -15.72
C LYS A 271 4.17 2.33 -16.63
N PHE A 272 3.55 3.36 -16.08
CA PHE A 272 2.86 4.38 -16.87
C PHE A 272 3.83 5.15 -17.76
N GLN A 273 4.98 5.59 -17.22
CA GLN A 273 6.05 6.23 -18.01
C GLN A 273 6.48 5.33 -19.17
N HIS A 274 6.78 4.08 -18.91
CA HIS A 274 7.20 3.11 -19.95
C HIS A 274 6.11 2.88 -20.99
N GLY A 275 4.84 2.78 -20.58
CA GLY A 275 3.71 2.67 -21.51
C GLY A 275 3.59 3.86 -22.47
N VAL A 276 3.93 5.06 -22.01
CA VAL A 276 4.02 6.25 -22.87
C VAL A 276 5.25 6.17 -23.78
N LEU A 277 6.43 5.81 -23.22
CA LEU A 277 7.70 5.76 -23.95
C LEU A 277 7.74 4.63 -25.00
N ALA A 278 6.98 3.57 -24.83
CA ALA A 278 6.77 2.54 -25.85
C ALA A 278 6.06 3.07 -27.10
N LYS A 279 5.22 4.11 -26.95
CA LYS A 279 4.48 4.74 -28.07
C LYS A 279 5.22 5.94 -28.68
N ILE A 280 6.08 6.60 -27.92
CA ILE A 280 6.83 7.78 -28.35
C ILE A 280 8.19 7.82 -27.66
N SER A 281 9.30 7.87 -28.42
CA SER A 281 10.65 7.93 -27.84
C SER A 281 10.84 9.20 -26.99
N GLN A 282 11.65 9.11 -25.93
CA GLN A 282 11.94 10.23 -25.02
C GLN A 282 12.42 11.48 -25.78
N LYS A 283 13.33 11.32 -26.75
CA LYS A 283 13.84 12.43 -27.57
C LYS A 283 12.72 13.15 -28.35
N LYS A 284 11.78 12.38 -28.93
CA LYS A 284 10.64 12.93 -29.67
C LYS A 284 9.65 13.62 -28.73
N LEU A 285 9.41 13.03 -27.57
CA LEU A 285 8.55 13.62 -26.53
C LEU A 285 9.13 14.96 -26.04
N ASP A 286 10.41 15.00 -25.68
CA ASP A 286 11.08 16.23 -25.22
C ASP A 286 11.07 17.33 -26.30
N PHE A 287 11.19 16.97 -27.58
CA PHE A 287 11.05 17.92 -28.68
C PHE A 287 9.64 18.50 -28.78
N LEU A 288 8.61 17.65 -28.75
CA LEU A 288 7.21 18.07 -28.86
C LEU A 288 6.77 18.93 -27.67
N LEU A 289 7.27 18.64 -26.48
CA LEU A 289 6.97 19.43 -25.27
C LEU A 289 7.59 20.83 -25.29
N ARG A 290 8.63 21.08 -26.14
CA ARG A 290 9.24 22.40 -26.31
C ARG A 290 8.46 23.30 -27.28
N VAL A 291 7.57 22.73 -28.11
CA VAL A 291 6.78 23.50 -29.08
C VAL A 291 5.48 23.98 -28.42
N PRO A 292 5.32 25.29 -28.16
CA PRO A 292 4.25 25.82 -27.29
C PRO A 292 2.85 25.34 -27.64
N LEU A 293 2.44 25.37 -28.91
CA LEU A 293 1.10 24.96 -29.34
C LEU A 293 0.89 23.43 -29.29
N LEU A 294 1.95 22.64 -29.51
CA LEU A 294 1.89 21.18 -29.49
C LEU A 294 2.00 20.62 -28.06
N SER A 295 2.73 21.32 -27.20
CA SER A 295 2.97 20.89 -25.81
C SER A 295 1.65 20.60 -25.07
N GLY A 296 0.71 21.53 -25.06
CA GLY A 296 -0.58 21.35 -24.41
C GLY A 296 -1.39 20.17 -24.96
N LEU A 297 -1.42 20.01 -26.30
CA LEU A 297 -2.11 18.89 -26.94
C LEU A 297 -1.50 17.53 -26.56
N ILE A 298 -0.17 17.44 -26.57
CA ILE A 298 0.54 16.21 -26.20
C ILE A 298 0.35 15.87 -24.73
N LYS A 299 0.50 16.85 -23.82
CA LYS A 299 0.23 16.66 -22.39
C LYS A 299 -1.19 16.15 -22.15
N ASN A 300 -2.19 16.77 -22.74
CA ASN A 300 -3.60 16.37 -22.61
C ASN A 300 -3.84 14.95 -23.17
N LYS A 301 -3.22 14.61 -24.30
CA LYS A 301 -3.33 13.26 -24.88
C LYS A 301 -2.71 12.21 -23.96
N ILE A 302 -1.55 12.50 -23.36
CA ILE A 302 -0.89 11.61 -22.41
C ILE A 302 -1.74 11.46 -21.14
N LYS A 303 -2.18 12.57 -20.53
CA LYS A 303 -3.06 12.55 -19.35
C LYS A 303 -4.33 11.73 -19.58
N LYS A 304 -4.98 11.92 -20.73
CA LYS A 304 -6.18 11.15 -21.11
C LYS A 304 -5.85 9.66 -21.29
N GLY A 305 -4.75 9.35 -21.95
CA GLY A 305 -4.30 7.97 -22.18
C GLY A 305 -3.89 7.25 -20.89
N LEU A 306 -3.47 7.99 -19.87
CA LEU A 306 -3.19 7.48 -18.54
C LEU A 306 -4.43 7.42 -17.62
N GLY A 307 -5.58 7.95 -18.06
CA GLY A 307 -6.77 8.07 -17.20
C GLY A 307 -6.64 9.16 -16.12
N LEU A 308 -5.73 10.13 -16.29
CA LEU A 308 -5.41 11.15 -15.30
C LEU A 308 -5.73 12.58 -15.73
N SER A 309 -6.61 12.75 -16.73
CA SER A 309 -6.94 14.11 -17.24
C SER A 309 -7.72 14.96 -16.25
N GLN A 310 -8.35 14.35 -15.27
CA GLN A 310 -9.11 15.01 -14.20
C GLN A 310 -8.39 14.96 -12.83
N ALA A 311 -7.16 14.44 -12.81
CA ALA A 311 -6.42 14.30 -11.57
C ALA A 311 -5.98 15.67 -11.02
N GLU A 312 -6.32 15.92 -9.77
CA GLU A 312 -5.97 17.12 -9.00
C GLU A 312 -4.89 16.82 -7.98
N ILE A 313 -4.98 15.64 -7.34
CA ILE A 313 -4.04 15.17 -6.33
C ILE A 313 -3.49 13.82 -6.75
N LEU A 314 -2.18 13.75 -6.95
CA LEU A 314 -1.46 12.53 -7.28
C LEU A 314 -0.49 12.21 -6.16
N VAL A 315 -0.64 11.07 -5.54
CA VAL A 315 0.17 10.66 -4.39
C VAL A 315 1.01 9.44 -4.73
N THR A 316 2.24 9.42 -4.25
CA THR A 316 3.12 8.25 -4.29
C THR A 316 3.66 7.95 -2.89
N ALA A 317 3.75 6.67 -2.52
CA ALA A 317 4.25 6.23 -1.23
C ALA A 317 4.69 4.76 -1.23
N ALA A 318 4.98 4.22 -0.06
CA ALA A 318 5.37 2.84 0.25
C ALA A 318 6.77 2.41 -0.23
N ALA A 319 7.39 3.17 -1.12
CA ALA A 319 8.79 3.03 -1.54
C ALA A 319 9.31 4.39 -2.01
N PRO A 320 10.62 4.65 -1.97
CA PRO A 320 11.19 5.90 -2.48
C PRO A 320 10.90 6.09 -3.96
N CYS A 321 10.49 7.30 -4.34
CA CYS A 321 10.22 7.64 -5.72
C CYS A 321 11.47 8.26 -6.36
N PRO A 322 12.00 7.71 -7.47
CA PRO A 322 13.20 8.27 -8.11
C PRO A 322 12.97 9.71 -8.57
N ARG A 323 13.96 10.57 -8.33
CA ARG A 323 13.93 11.98 -8.73
C ARG A 323 13.58 12.16 -10.21
N SER A 324 14.19 11.36 -11.09
CA SER A 324 13.95 11.42 -12.54
C SER A 324 12.51 11.08 -12.93
N LEU A 325 11.80 10.26 -12.10
CA LEU A 325 10.39 9.95 -12.29
C LEU A 325 9.53 11.17 -11.95
N HIS A 326 9.78 11.84 -10.84
CA HIS A 326 9.13 13.13 -10.49
C HIS A 326 9.33 14.17 -11.60
N GLU A 327 10.58 14.38 -12.04
CA GLU A 327 10.92 15.33 -13.11
C GLU A 327 10.22 15.00 -14.44
N TRP A 328 10.05 13.70 -14.73
CA TRP A 328 9.33 13.28 -15.94
C TRP A 328 7.84 13.64 -15.87
N TYR A 329 7.18 13.37 -14.73
CA TYR A 329 5.76 13.72 -14.55
C TYR A 329 5.54 15.23 -14.50
N GLN A 330 6.42 15.99 -13.89
CA GLN A 330 6.35 17.46 -13.88
C GLN A 330 6.36 18.06 -15.30
N LYS A 331 7.09 17.46 -16.25
CA LYS A 331 7.03 17.88 -17.67
C LYS A 331 5.63 17.76 -18.28
N MET A 332 4.79 16.88 -17.73
CA MET A 332 3.38 16.68 -18.15
C MET A 332 2.40 17.51 -17.31
N ASP A 333 2.86 18.43 -16.46
CA ASP A 333 2.06 19.14 -15.46
C ASP A 333 1.31 18.18 -14.52
N LEU A 334 1.98 17.11 -14.11
CA LEU A 334 1.54 16.14 -13.12
C LEU A 334 2.56 16.15 -11.98
N SER A 335 2.15 16.62 -10.80
CA SER A 335 3.03 16.64 -9.62
C SER A 335 2.70 15.46 -8.73
N LEU A 336 3.66 14.55 -8.52
CA LEU A 336 3.53 13.44 -7.61
C LEU A 336 3.90 13.90 -6.21
N LEU A 337 2.97 13.85 -5.27
CA LEU A 337 3.22 14.17 -3.86
C LEU A 337 3.74 12.91 -3.17
N GLU A 338 4.99 12.92 -2.77
CA GLU A 338 5.56 11.81 -2.02
C GLU A 338 5.09 11.87 -0.57
N LEU A 339 4.61 10.72 -0.06
CA LEU A 339 4.08 10.57 1.28
C LEU A 339 4.85 9.45 1.99
N TYR A 340 5.19 9.67 3.24
CA TYR A 340 5.74 8.64 4.11
C TYR A 340 4.81 8.38 5.29
N GLY A 341 4.63 7.10 5.58
CA GLY A 341 3.85 6.61 6.70
C GLY A 341 3.91 5.10 6.81
N MET A 342 3.37 4.58 7.89
CA MET A 342 3.29 3.16 8.19
C MET A 342 1.92 2.84 8.79
N THR A 343 1.58 1.56 8.94
CA THR A 343 0.27 1.18 9.48
C THR A 343 0.06 1.72 10.89
N GLU A 344 1.12 1.73 11.69
CA GLU A 344 1.15 2.15 13.08
C GLU A 344 0.83 3.65 13.27
N ASN A 345 0.99 4.47 12.22
CA ASN A 345 0.61 5.90 12.24
C ASN A 345 -0.48 6.25 11.22
N HIS A 346 -1.36 5.32 10.90
CA HIS A 346 -2.47 5.52 9.98
C HIS A 346 -2.06 5.84 8.53
N GLY A 347 -0.80 5.53 8.17
CA GLY A 347 -0.25 5.79 6.83
C GLY A 347 0.20 7.23 6.61
N ILE A 348 0.09 8.12 7.61
CA ILE A 348 0.44 9.53 7.46
C ILE A 348 1.46 10.00 8.51
N CYS A 349 2.59 10.46 8.02
CA CYS A 349 3.63 11.11 8.80
C CYS A 349 4.09 12.41 8.12
N THR A 350 4.58 12.29 6.88
CA THR A 350 4.99 13.44 6.07
C THR A 350 4.32 13.42 4.71
N ILE A 351 4.24 14.56 4.07
CA ILE A 351 3.81 14.73 2.69
C ILE A 351 4.62 15.82 2.02
N MET A 352 4.91 15.65 0.73
CA MET A 352 5.56 16.65 -0.10
C MET A 352 4.64 17.87 -0.31
N PRO A 353 5.03 19.08 0.09
CA PRO A 353 4.26 20.29 -0.20
C PRO A 353 4.23 20.56 -1.71
N LEU A 354 3.05 20.86 -2.27
CA LEU A 354 2.88 21.05 -3.72
C LEU A 354 3.64 22.28 -4.24
N ASP A 355 3.69 23.34 -3.47
CA ASP A 355 4.31 24.64 -3.79
C ASP A 355 5.80 24.75 -3.43
N ALA A 356 6.32 23.74 -2.69
CA ALA A 356 7.70 23.72 -2.20
C ALA A 356 8.31 22.32 -2.31
N MET A 357 8.20 21.69 -3.49
CA MET A 357 8.71 20.33 -3.69
C MET A 357 10.23 20.24 -3.57
N GLN A 358 10.71 19.36 -2.68
CA GLN A 358 12.13 19.05 -2.48
C GLN A 358 12.41 17.59 -2.84
N MET A 359 12.94 17.37 -4.03
CA MET A 359 13.22 16.03 -4.55
C MET A 359 14.25 15.28 -3.72
N GLY A 360 13.97 14.01 -3.42
CA GLY A 360 14.81 13.15 -2.59
C GLY A 360 14.44 13.16 -1.11
N SER A 361 13.46 13.98 -0.72
CA SER A 361 12.81 13.91 0.59
C SER A 361 11.41 13.34 0.47
N VAL A 362 10.84 12.88 1.58
CA VAL A 362 9.44 12.45 1.69
C VAL A 362 8.52 13.58 2.21
N GLY A 363 8.97 14.83 2.08
CA GLY A 363 8.23 16.03 2.45
C GLY A 363 8.38 16.44 3.91
N THR A 364 7.42 17.22 4.39
CA THR A 364 7.37 17.77 5.74
C THR A 364 6.28 17.11 6.57
N ALA A 365 6.37 17.20 7.89
CA ALA A 365 5.38 16.65 8.81
C ALA A 365 3.97 17.18 8.52
N TYR A 366 2.97 16.32 8.65
CA TYR A 366 1.57 16.77 8.73
C TYR A 366 1.37 17.67 9.95
N PRO A 367 0.40 18.61 9.90
CA PRO A 367 0.02 19.36 11.09
C PRO A 367 -0.31 18.43 12.27
N ASP A 368 0.11 18.79 13.46
CA ASP A 368 -0.07 18.02 14.70
C ASP A 368 0.78 16.72 14.78
N MET A 369 1.78 16.54 13.89
CA MET A 369 2.79 15.48 13.93
C MET A 369 4.13 16.05 14.44
N ASP A 370 4.67 15.50 15.51
CA ASP A 370 6.04 15.76 15.97
C ASP A 370 6.96 14.64 15.45
N ILE A 371 8.05 15.04 14.79
CA ILE A 371 9.07 14.11 14.26
C ILE A 371 10.40 14.45 14.90
N ARG A 372 11.09 13.45 15.41
CA ARG A 372 12.46 13.55 15.93
C ARG A 372 13.35 12.52 15.28
N ILE A 373 14.62 12.82 15.20
CA ILE A 373 15.66 11.86 14.82
C ILE A 373 16.45 11.52 16.09
N ASP A 374 16.48 10.26 16.46
CA ASP A 374 17.29 9.78 17.55
C ASP A 374 18.78 9.99 17.27
N ALA A 375 19.49 10.63 18.19
CA ALA A 375 20.86 11.08 17.96
C ALA A 375 21.87 9.93 17.87
N ASP A 376 21.59 8.79 18.50
CA ASP A 376 22.51 7.65 18.58
C ASP A 376 22.29 6.67 17.42
N THR A 377 21.03 6.45 17.04
CA THR A 377 20.66 5.43 16.05
C THR A 377 20.28 6.01 14.70
N GLY A 378 19.94 7.30 14.61
CA GLY A 378 19.35 7.93 13.43
C GLY A 378 17.91 7.51 13.18
N GLU A 379 17.24 6.87 14.17
CA GLU A 379 15.86 6.42 14.04
C GLU A 379 14.88 7.59 13.95
N ILE A 380 13.90 7.45 13.08
CA ILE A 380 12.77 8.37 12.99
C ILE A 380 11.78 8.04 14.10
N LEU A 381 11.57 8.99 15.00
CA LEU A 381 10.60 8.91 16.09
C LEU A 381 9.41 9.82 15.77
N MET A 382 8.19 9.35 16.00
CA MET A 382 6.96 10.07 15.65
C MET A 382 6.00 10.16 16.84
N LYS A 383 5.32 11.29 16.98
CA LYS A 383 4.25 11.47 17.96
C LYS A 383 3.09 12.22 17.33
N ALA A 384 1.89 11.62 17.39
CA ALA A 384 0.63 12.24 16.99
C ALA A 384 -0.53 11.49 17.64
N ASP A 385 -1.68 12.16 17.77
CA ASP A 385 -2.86 11.57 18.40
C ASP A 385 -3.53 10.46 17.57
N TRP A 386 -3.14 10.31 16.30
CA TRP A 386 -3.64 9.23 15.43
C TRP A 386 -2.72 8.00 15.36
N VAL A 387 -1.64 7.97 16.11
CA VAL A 387 -0.81 6.77 16.24
C VAL A 387 -1.60 5.65 16.90
N MET A 388 -1.32 4.41 16.51
CA MET A 388 -1.98 3.21 17.04
C MET A 388 -1.95 3.15 18.58
N SER A 389 -2.90 2.41 19.17
CA SER A 389 -2.86 2.14 20.61
C SER A 389 -1.90 1.01 21.00
N GLY A 390 -1.39 0.25 20.03
CA GLY A 390 -0.47 -0.86 20.19
C GLY A 390 -0.76 -2.02 19.26
N TYR A 391 -0.05 -3.13 19.47
CA TYR A 391 -0.27 -4.38 18.76
C TYR A 391 -1.18 -5.32 19.56
N PHE A 392 -2.17 -5.89 18.87
CA PHE A 392 -3.15 -6.78 19.47
C PHE A 392 -2.47 -8.01 20.11
N LYS A 393 -2.74 -8.25 21.39
CA LYS A 393 -2.13 -9.31 22.23
C LYS A 393 -0.60 -9.27 22.37
N GLU A 394 0.04 -8.16 22.06
CA GLU A 394 1.49 -8.01 22.13
C GLU A 394 1.86 -6.80 23.03
N PRO A 395 1.55 -6.81 24.34
CA PRO A 395 1.75 -5.65 25.21
C PRO A 395 3.21 -5.27 25.39
N GLU A 396 4.14 -6.25 25.50
CA GLU A 396 5.57 -5.97 25.64
C GLU A 396 6.15 -5.31 24.38
N LEU A 397 5.76 -5.82 23.20
CA LEU A 397 6.17 -5.23 21.94
C LEU A 397 5.58 -3.84 21.75
N SER A 398 4.32 -3.66 22.16
CA SER A 398 3.65 -2.34 22.12
C SER A 398 4.38 -1.33 23.00
N ALA A 399 4.73 -1.70 24.24
CA ALA A 399 5.49 -0.85 25.14
C ALA A 399 6.90 -0.51 24.61
N GLN A 400 7.53 -1.46 23.90
CA GLN A 400 8.84 -1.24 23.27
C GLN A 400 8.77 -0.26 22.10
N VAL A 401 7.72 -0.36 21.27
CA VAL A 401 7.58 0.45 20.05
C VAL A 401 6.99 1.83 20.34
N LEU A 402 6.22 1.96 21.42
CA LEU A 402 5.61 3.22 21.87
C LEU A 402 6.34 3.78 23.11
N ALA A 403 7.66 3.64 23.14
CA ALA A 403 8.48 4.11 24.27
C ALA A 403 8.61 5.66 24.26
N ASP A 404 8.78 6.23 25.45
CA ASP A 404 9.05 7.67 25.66
C ASP A 404 8.05 8.60 24.94
N ASP A 405 6.78 8.17 24.86
CA ASP A 405 5.68 8.86 24.17
C ASP A 405 5.83 8.95 22.62
N TYR A 406 6.80 8.27 22.04
CA TYR A 406 7.03 8.25 20.59
C TYR A 406 6.84 6.85 20.01
N LEU A 407 6.36 6.81 18.77
CA LEU A 407 6.42 5.62 17.93
C LEU A 407 7.84 5.48 17.37
N HIS A 408 8.51 4.41 17.74
CA HIS A 408 9.78 3.96 17.18
C HIS A 408 9.54 3.25 15.86
N THR A 409 9.90 3.90 14.75
CA THR A 409 9.52 3.41 13.41
C THR A 409 10.38 2.27 12.90
N GLY A 410 11.60 2.15 13.41
CA GLY A 410 12.63 1.28 12.87
C GLY A 410 13.22 1.75 11.54
N ASP A 411 12.73 2.87 11.00
CA ASP A 411 13.29 3.53 9.82
C ASP A 411 14.29 4.61 10.28
N MET A 412 15.35 4.81 9.50
CA MET A 412 16.38 5.82 9.73
C MET A 412 16.17 7.01 8.80
N GLY A 413 16.46 8.21 9.28
CA GLY A 413 16.29 9.42 8.48
C GLY A 413 17.01 10.64 8.99
N GLU A 414 16.88 11.71 8.23
CA GLU A 414 17.46 13.03 8.51
C GLU A 414 16.41 14.12 8.27
N LEU A 415 16.36 15.10 9.17
CA LEU A 415 15.56 16.31 9.00
C LEU A 415 16.48 17.47 8.62
N ASP A 416 16.16 18.16 7.54
CA ASP A 416 16.87 19.39 7.20
C ASP A 416 16.36 20.61 8.00
N ALA A 417 17.05 21.74 7.86
CA ALA A 417 16.70 22.98 8.56
C ALA A 417 15.31 23.55 8.19
N LYS A 418 14.69 23.06 7.12
CA LYS A 418 13.34 23.44 6.67
C LYS A 418 12.28 22.42 7.09
N GLY A 419 12.66 21.35 7.78
CA GLY A 419 11.76 20.30 8.24
C GLY A 419 11.45 19.22 7.19
N TYR A 420 12.20 19.14 6.09
CA TYR A 420 12.06 18.04 5.13
C TYR A 420 12.72 16.78 5.66
N LEU A 421 11.98 15.68 5.66
CA LEU A 421 12.46 14.36 6.06
C LEU A 421 13.04 13.62 4.85
N THR A 422 14.26 13.12 5.00
CA THR A 422 14.88 12.18 4.06
C THR A 422 15.05 10.83 4.75
N ILE A 423 14.52 9.75 4.16
CA ILE A 423 14.70 8.39 4.68
C ILE A 423 16.06 7.90 4.22
N THR A 424 16.89 7.42 5.14
CA THR A 424 18.24 6.92 4.86
C THR A 424 18.35 5.41 4.93
N GLY A 425 17.34 4.70 5.51
CA GLY A 425 17.31 3.25 5.52
C GLY A 425 16.45 2.66 6.62
N ARG A 426 16.75 1.41 7.00
CA ARG A 426 16.11 0.69 8.11
C ARG A 426 17.15 0.15 9.09
N ILE A 427 16.90 0.31 10.37
CA ILE A 427 17.81 -0.18 11.44
C ILE A 427 18.03 -1.69 11.30
N LYS A 428 16.95 -2.46 11.18
CA LYS A 428 17.00 -3.94 11.10
C LYS A 428 17.63 -4.49 9.82
N ASP A 429 17.59 -3.71 8.72
CA ASP A 429 18.17 -4.11 7.44
C ASP A 429 19.67 -3.82 7.36
N THR A 430 20.16 -2.94 8.23
CA THR A 430 21.57 -2.59 8.30
C THR A 430 22.40 -3.80 8.74
N PHE A 431 23.45 -4.11 8.00
CA PHE A 431 24.35 -5.21 8.30
C PHE A 431 25.80 -4.77 8.44
N LYS A 432 26.57 -5.56 9.17
CA LYS A 432 28.00 -5.32 9.39
C LYS A 432 28.84 -6.20 8.47
N THR A 433 29.73 -5.58 7.70
CA THR A 433 30.66 -6.31 6.83
C THR A 433 31.76 -7.02 7.65
N ALA A 434 32.51 -7.94 7.02
CA ALA A 434 33.68 -8.60 7.63
C ALA A 434 34.72 -7.60 8.14
N LYS A 435 34.80 -6.41 7.57
CA LYS A 435 35.70 -5.32 7.99
C LYS A 435 35.14 -4.45 9.12
N GLY A 436 34.00 -4.85 9.70
CA GLY A 436 33.39 -4.12 10.79
C GLY A 436 32.64 -2.85 10.41
N LYS A 437 32.41 -2.60 9.10
CA LYS A 437 31.69 -1.42 8.59
C LYS A 437 30.20 -1.72 8.47
N PHE A 438 29.37 -0.76 8.87
CA PHE A 438 27.92 -0.85 8.67
C PHE A 438 27.55 -0.42 7.25
N VAL A 439 26.64 -1.18 6.65
CA VAL A 439 26.06 -0.91 5.31
C VAL A 439 24.55 -0.87 5.44
N VAL A 440 23.96 0.19 4.91
CA VAL A 440 22.52 0.36 4.79
C VAL A 440 22.11 -0.04 3.37
N PRO A 441 21.45 -1.19 3.16
CA PRO A 441 21.23 -1.72 1.80
C PRO A 441 20.18 -0.94 1.00
N GLY A 442 19.19 -0.33 1.66
CA GLY A 442 18.07 0.36 1.01
C GLY A 442 18.50 1.39 -0.05
N PRO A 443 19.34 2.39 0.26
CA PRO A 443 19.82 3.38 -0.72
C PRO A 443 20.49 2.76 -1.94
N ILE A 444 21.21 1.64 -1.75
CA ILE A 444 21.87 0.92 -2.84
C ILE A 444 20.83 0.26 -3.75
N GLU A 445 19.82 -0.41 -3.15
CA GLU A 445 18.71 -1.07 -3.85
C GLU A 445 17.85 -0.06 -4.63
N TRP A 446 17.57 1.09 -4.04
CA TRP A 446 16.80 2.16 -4.69
C TRP A 446 17.46 2.68 -5.97
N GLY A 447 18.78 2.62 -6.05
CA GLY A 447 19.53 2.98 -7.26
C GLY A 447 19.17 2.13 -8.50
N PHE A 448 18.56 0.96 -8.30
CA PHE A 448 18.11 0.07 -9.38
C PHE A 448 16.66 0.30 -9.81
N ALA A 449 15.91 1.13 -9.11
CA ALA A 449 14.46 1.32 -9.32
C ALA A 449 14.06 1.74 -10.74
N LEU A 450 14.97 2.36 -11.50
CA LEU A 450 14.74 2.77 -12.90
C LEU A 450 15.19 1.73 -13.93
N ASN A 451 15.89 0.68 -13.52
CA ASN A 451 16.28 -0.38 -14.42
C ASN A 451 15.11 -1.32 -14.68
N THR A 452 14.56 -1.26 -15.91
CA THR A 452 13.39 -2.05 -16.31
C THR A 452 13.64 -3.55 -16.37
N ASP A 453 14.89 -3.97 -16.43
CA ASP A 453 15.26 -5.37 -16.49
C ASP A 453 15.23 -6.02 -15.11
N VAL A 454 15.18 -5.20 -14.06
CA VAL A 454 15.15 -5.65 -12.66
C VAL A 454 13.72 -5.65 -12.12
N GLU A 455 13.24 -6.82 -11.71
CA GLU A 455 11.98 -6.99 -11.00
C GLU A 455 12.15 -6.76 -9.51
N GLN A 456 13.16 -7.40 -8.92
CA GLN A 456 13.46 -7.34 -7.50
C GLN A 456 14.97 -7.34 -7.28
N ILE A 457 15.41 -6.68 -6.22
CA ILE A 457 16.81 -6.64 -5.81
C ILE A 457 16.93 -6.74 -4.30
N CYS A 458 17.92 -7.48 -3.83
CA CYS A 458 18.29 -7.55 -2.42
C CYS A 458 19.81 -7.47 -2.27
N VAL A 459 20.28 -6.50 -1.50
CA VAL A 459 21.71 -6.32 -1.22
C VAL A 459 22.06 -7.03 0.08
N LEU A 460 22.98 -7.99 0.00
CA LEU A 460 23.47 -8.79 1.12
C LEU A 460 24.97 -8.54 1.32
N GLY A 461 25.48 -8.83 2.49
CA GLY A 461 26.92 -8.63 2.72
C GLY A 461 27.35 -8.87 4.17
N ARG A 462 26.49 -9.44 4.98
CA ARG A 462 26.88 -9.87 6.35
C ARG A 462 28.05 -10.83 6.23
N SER A 463 29.13 -10.53 6.95
CA SER A 463 30.39 -11.29 6.92
C SER A 463 31.18 -11.28 5.61
N LEU A 464 30.76 -10.58 4.57
CA LEU A 464 31.54 -10.33 3.37
C LEU A 464 32.34 -9.02 3.49
N PRO A 465 33.50 -8.89 2.78
CA PRO A 465 34.28 -7.64 2.79
C PRO A 465 33.56 -6.45 2.15
N GLN A 466 32.67 -6.69 1.17
CA GLN A 466 31.81 -5.73 0.48
C GLN A 466 30.46 -6.38 0.13
N PRO A 467 29.39 -5.59 -0.10
CA PRO A 467 28.07 -6.12 -0.47
C PRO A 467 28.07 -6.86 -1.81
N ILE A 468 27.11 -7.75 -1.95
CA ILE A 468 26.66 -8.35 -3.22
C ILE A 468 25.19 -8.05 -3.44
N ALA A 469 24.74 -8.01 -4.69
CA ALA A 469 23.33 -7.82 -5.03
C ALA A 469 22.75 -9.09 -5.63
N LEU A 470 21.64 -9.58 -5.09
CA LEU A 470 20.82 -10.62 -5.71
C LEU A 470 19.74 -9.93 -6.55
N ILE A 471 19.55 -10.34 -7.79
CA ILE A 471 18.65 -9.70 -8.76
C ILE A 471 17.73 -10.74 -9.37
N VAL A 472 16.42 -10.47 -9.32
CA VAL A 472 15.39 -11.16 -10.10
C VAL A 472 15.09 -10.30 -11.32
N LEU A 473 15.13 -10.90 -12.51
CA LEU A 473 14.80 -10.19 -13.75
C LEU A 473 13.29 -10.02 -13.89
N SER A 474 12.90 -8.88 -14.46
CA SER A 474 11.53 -8.64 -14.89
C SER A 474 11.19 -9.42 -16.17
N GLU A 475 9.91 -9.46 -16.56
CA GLU A 475 9.49 -10.01 -17.85
C GLU A 475 10.21 -9.33 -19.02
N ILE A 476 10.45 -8.00 -18.93
CA ILE A 476 11.21 -7.24 -19.92
C ILE A 476 12.65 -7.74 -19.97
N GLY A 477 13.30 -7.88 -18.81
CA GLY A 477 14.65 -8.41 -18.72
C GLY A 477 14.77 -9.83 -19.26
N LEU A 478 13.80 -10.70 -18.94
CA LEU A 478 13.74 -12.08 -19.44
C LEU A 478 13.54 -12.16 -20.96
N SER A 479 12.91 -11.16 -21.57
CA SER A 479 12.67 -11.11 -23.02
C SER A 479 13.88 -10.63 -23.84
N LYS A 480 14.92 -10.09 -23.19
CA LYS A 480 16.13 -9.56 -23.82
C LYS A 480 17.22 -10.63 -24.00
N SER A 481 18.22 -10.34 -24.82
CA SER A 481 19.43 -11.15 -24.87
C SER A 481 20.22 -11.02 -23.56
N GLN A 482 20.97 -12.06 -23.19
CA GLN A 482 21.84 -11.99 -22.00
C GLN A 482 22.85 -10.84 -22.09
N GLU A 483 23.36 -10.54 -23.29
CA GLU A 483 24.31 -9.45 -23.52
C GLU A 483 23.69 -8.07 -23.22
N ASP A 484 22.45 -7.83 -23.67
CA ASP A 484 21.73 -6.58 -23.40
C ASP A 484 21.44 -6.41 -21.90
N VAL A 485 21.03 -7.48 -21.22
CA VAL A 485 20.80 -7.47 -19.76
C VAL A 485 22.09 -7.16 -19.02
N LEU A 486 23.21 -7.82 -19.39
CA LEU A 486 24.51 -7.58 -18.76
C LEU A 486 24.97 -6.13 -19.00
N HIS A 487 24.73 -5.58 -20.19
CA HIS A 487 25.07 -4.19 -20.51
C HIS A 487 24.28 -3.22 -19.63
N GLY A 488 22.96 -3.37 -19.59
CA GLY A 488 22.07 -2.51 -18.77
C GLY A 488 22.38 -2.59 -17.26
N LEU A 489 22.67 -3.78 -16.75
CA LEU A 489 23.06 -3.95 -15.34
C LEU A 489 24.42 -3.33 -15.04
N LYS A 490 25.43 -3.44 -15.94
CA LYS A 490 26.73 -2.79 -15.77
C LYS A 490 26.60 -1.27 -15.69
N GLU A 491 25.78 -0.68 -16.55
CA GLU A 491 25.52 0.76 -16.54
C GLU A 491 24.86 1.18 -15.21
N THR A 492 23.82 0.46 -14.77
CA THR A 492 23.14 0.75 -13.52
C THR A 492 24.07 0.62 -12.32
N ILE A 493 24.83 -0.48 -12.21
CA ILE A 493 25.81 -0.67 -11.13
C ILE A 493 26.83 0.48 -11.13
N SER A 494 27.36 0.84 -12.30
CA SER A 494 28.32 1.94 -12.42
C SER A 494 27.77 3.26 -11.89
N GLN A 495 26.50 3.57 -12.19
CA GLN A 495 25.83 4.77 -11.69
C GLN A 495 25.62 4.73 -10.17
N VAL A 496 25.14 3.59 -9.66
CA VAL A 496 24.86 3.41 -8.23
C VAL A 496 26.14 3.54 -7.39
N VAL A 497 27.23 2.90 -7.82
CA VAL A 497 28.47 2.88 -7.02
C VAL A 497 29.26 4.20 -7.04
N GLN A 498 28.94 5.14 -7.95
CA GLN A 498 29.68 6.42 -8.07
C GLN A 498 29.65 7.24 -6.78
N ASN A 499 28.54 7.21 -6.06
CA ASN A 499 28.31 8.02 -4.85
C ASN A 499 28.49 7.22 -3.56
N LEU A 500 28.91 5.94 -3.64
CA LEU A 500 29.11 5.08 -2.50
C LEU A 500 30.57 5.06 -2.04
N VAL A 501 30.78 4.95 -0.73
CA VAL A 501 32.10 4.69 -0.16
C VAL A 501 32.51 3.25 -0.45
N ASP A 502 33.81 2.98 -0.46
CA ASP A 502 34.34 1.70 -0.96
C ASP A 502 33.75 0.44 -0.32
N TYR A 503 33.43 0.50 0.96
CA TYR A 503 32.87 -0.67 1.67
C TYR A 503 31.36 -0.88 1.40
N GLU A 504 30.67 0.07 0.78
CA GLU A 504 29.26 -0.02 0.37
C GLU A 504 29.10 -0.43 -1.10
N LYS A 505 30.16 -0.32 -1.90
CA LYS A 505 30.11 -0.66 -3.32
C LYS A 505 29.81 -2.13 -3.54
N ILE A 506 28.82 -2.40 -4.40
CA ILE A 506 28.46 -3.76 -4.80
C ILE A 506 29.67 -4.42 -5.49
N LYS A 507 30.15 -5.51 -4.93
CA LYS A 507 31.26 -6.29 -5.49
C LYS A 507 30.82 -7.23 -6.59
N LYS A 508 29.64 -7.83 -6.43
CA LYS A 508 29.04 -8.80 -7.35
C LYS A 508 27.55 -8.57 -7.47
N ALA A 509 27.00 -8.83 -8.65
CA ALA A 509 25.56 -8.93 -8.88
C ALA A 509 25.24 -10.33 -9.38
N ILE A 510 24.30 -10.99 -8.73
CA ILE A 510 23.90 -12.35 -9.04
C ILE A 510 22.48 -12.31 -9.58
N ILE A 511 22.31 -12.71 -10.84
CA ILE A 511 20.99 -12.91 -11.45
C ILE A 511 20.50 -14.28 -10.99
N VAL A 512 19.56 -14.26 -10.05
CA VAL A 512 19.00 -15.49 -9.47
C VAL A 512 17.98 -16.11 -10.42
N LYS A 513 17.94 -17.44 -10.43
CA LYS A 513 17.09 -18.19 -11.34
C LYS A 513 15.64 -18.25 -10.88
N GLU A 514 15.44 -18.43 -9.59
CA GLU A 514 14.11 -18.59 -9.03
C GLU A 514 13.50 -17.22 -8.72
N PRO A 515 12.32 -16.91 -9.25
CA PRO A 515 11.62 -15.70 -8.87
C PRO A 515 11.23 -15.75 -7.39
N TRP A 516 11.27 -14.60 -6.73
CA TRP A 516 10.84 -14.51 -5.35
C TRP A 516 9.34 -14.34 -5.28
N SER A 517 8.71 -15.11 -4.41
CA SER A 517 7.25 -15.11 -4.25
C SER A 517 6.84 -15.27 -2.78
N ILE A 518 5.55 -15.18 -2.55
CA ILE A 518 4.96 -15.40 -1.21
C ILE A 518 4.97 -16.89 -0.90
N GLU A 519 4.71 -17.73 -1.90
CA GLU A 519 4.61 -19.20 -1.79
C GLU A 519 5.95 -19.82 -1.38
N ASN A 520 7.08 -19.31 -1.92
CA ASN A 520 8.41 -19.77 -1.52
C ASN A 520 8.93 -19.09 -0.25
N GLY A 521 8.11 -18.27 0.39
CA GLY A 521 8.38 -17.63 1.67
C GLY A 521 9.36 -16.45 1.64
N ILE A 522 9.85 -16.06 0.46
CA ILE A 522 10.82 -14.97 0.31
C ILE A 522 10.15 -13.60 0.38
N LEU A 523 8.91 -13.49 -0.10
CA LEU A 523 8.15 -12.26 -0.03
C LEU A 523 7.13 -12.27 1.12
N THR A 524 6.82 -11.09 1.60
CA THR A 524 5.66 -10.87 2.45
C THR A 524 4.39 -10.74 1.59
N PRO A 525 3.17 -10.85 2.16
CA PRO A 525 1.92 -10.57 1.43
C PRO A 525 1.87 -9.18 0.79
N THR A 526 2.66 -8.23 1.30
CA THR A 526 2.84 -6.88 0.72
C THR A 526 3.96 -6.80 -0.31
N MET A 527 4.46 -7.94 -0.80
CA MET A 527 5.53 -8.05 -1.79
C MET A 527 6.88 -7.48 -1.33
N LYS A 528 7.11 -7.33 -0.03
CA LYS A 528 8.40 -6.91 0.54
C LYS A 528 9.32 -8.11 0.72
N ILE A 529 10.58 -7.95 0.39
CA ILE A 529 11.60 -8.99 0.50
C ILE A 529 11.94 -9.27 1.97
N LYS A 530 11.91 -10.55 2.36
CA LYS A 530 12.41 -11.02 3.66
C LYS A 530 13.92 -11.27 3.54
N ARG A 531 14.72 -10.25 3.78
CA ARG A 531 16.19 -10.30 3.65
C ARG A 531 16.84 -11.44 4.41
N ASN A 532 16.40 -11.68 5.64
CA ASN A 532 16.90 -12.76 6.48
C ASN A 532 16.67 -14.14 5.87
N VAL A 533 15.57 -14.35 5.14
CA VAL A 533 15.29 -15.60 4.43
C VAL A 533 16.30 -15.80 3.30
N LEU A 534 16.60 -14.74 2.53
CA LEU A 534 17.60 -14.79 1.46
C LEU A 534 19.01 -14.99 2.02
N GLU A 535 19.37 -14.28 3.10
CA GLU A 535 20.67 -14.49 3.78
C GLU A 535 20.86 -15.96 4.17
N HIS A 536 19.84 -16.56 4.80
CA HIS A 536 19.91 -17.97 5.21
C HIS A 536 19.96 -18.91 4.00
N ARG A 537 19.11 -18.68 2.99
CA ARG A 537 19.00 -19.53 1.81
C ARG A 537 20.29 -19.62 1.01
N TYR A 538 21.01 -18.52 0.90
CA TYR A 538 22.22 -18.42 0.06
C TYR A 538 23.53 -18.40 0.88
N THR A 539 23.48 -18.64 2.19
CA THR A 539 24.66 -18.59 3.07
C THR A 539 25.86 -19.36 2.50
N GLU A 540 25.64 -20.58 2.01
CA GLU A 540 26.72 -21.46 1.49
C GLU A 540 27.29 -20.98 0.15
N LYS A 541 26.51 -20.19 -0.63
CA LYS A 541 26.91 -19.69 -1.96
C LYS A 541 27.59 -18.31 -1.91
N LEU A 542 27.41 -17.57 -0.83
CA LEU A 542 27.87 -16.17 -0.75
C LEU A 542 29.39 -16.01 -0.95
N GLU A 543 30.20 -16.88 -0.36
CA GLU A 543 31.66 -16.83 -0.51
C GLU A 543 32.11 -17.24 -1.90
N GLU A 544 31.48 -18.27 -2.49
CA GLU A 544 31.73 -18.71 -3.87
C GLU A 544 31.45 -17.57 -4.84
N TRP A 545 30.26 -16.97 -4.77
CA TRP A 545 29.88 -15.84 -5.63
C TRP A 545 30.79 -14.63 -5.44
N TYR A 546 31.15 -14.32 -4.17
CA TYR A 546 32.04 -13.21 -3.88
C TYR A 546 33.43 -13.38 -4.53
N SER A 547 33.93 -14.60 -4.61
CA SER A 547 35.24 -14.96 -5.16
C SER A 547 35.23 -15.18 -6.67
N HIS A 548 34.05 -15.22 -7.31
CA HIS A 548 33.92 -15.45 -8.75
C HIS A 548 34.64 -14.37 -9.56
N PRO A 549 35.33 -14.71 -10.70
CA PRO A 549 36.05 -13.73 -11.50
C PRO A 549 35.14 -12.66 -12.11
N GLU A 550 33.92 -12.99 -12.54
CA GLU A 550 32.99 -12.06 -13.16
C GLU A 550 32.28 -11.16 -12.14
N THR A 551 31.95 -9.95 -12.56
CA THR A 551 31.22 -8.98 -11.72
C THR A 551 29.72 -9.28 -11.68
N ILE A 552 29.12 -9.73 -12.79
CA ILE A 552 27.72 -10.12 -12.91
C ILE A 552 27.69 -11.62 -13.22
N ILE A 553 26.95 -12.37 -12.42
CA ILE A 553 26.92 -13.84 -12.42
C ILE A 553 25.49 -14.29 -12.65
N TRP A 554 25.29 -15.21 -13.59
CA TRP A 554 24.04 -15.94 -13.69
C TRP A 554 24.10 -17.16 -12.76
N GLU A 555 23.11 -17.29 -11.86
CA GLU A 555 23.03 -18.48 -11.01
C GLU A 555 22.87 -19.74 -11.87
N GLN A 556 23.89 -20.61 -11.84
CA GLN A 556 23.88 -21.87 -12.58
C GLN A 556 22.93 -22.86 -11.93
N MET A 557 22.38 -23.79 -12.74
CA MET A 557 21.68 -24.95 -12.19
C MET A 557 22.68 -25.74 -11.35
N SER A 558 22.35 -25.97 -10.08
CA SER A 558 22.99 -27.05 -9.34
C SER A 558 22.75 -28.34 -10.15
N THR A 559 23.80 -28.87 -10.76
CA THR A 559 23.74 -30.26 -11.27
C THR A 559 23.60 -31.13 -10.04
N ALA A 560 22.33 -31.53 -9.76
CA ALA A 560 21.99 -32.52 -8.75
C ALA A 560 22.54 -33.90 -9.17
#